data_519218073eccea0468142cd001460bd2
#
_entry.id   519218073eccea0468142cd001460bd2
#
_cell.length_a   1.000
_cell.length_b   1.000
_cell.length_c   1.000
_cell.angle_alpha   90.00
_cell.angle_beta   90.00
_cell.angle_gamma   90.00
#
_symmetry.space_group_name_H-M   'P 1'
#
loop_
_entity.id
_entity.type
_entity.pdbx_description
1 polymer ?
#
loop_
_entity_poly.entity_id
_entity_poly.type
_entity_poly.pdbx_seq_one_letter_code
_entity_poly.pdbx_strand_id
1 'polypeptide(L)'
;PLGGRVSWVRPETLHLTLRFLGEVTPEQASVYAARLRPLVSGLAPLELAAEGLGAFPSLRRPSVLWAGVRAVSGDLSAVQQAAEACAVAIGLSPEPKPFHPHLTLGRVRAPHGLAPLLAAFGELAAAAPGFGDAFPAPAVALFQSELKPGGAVYTRLEEMPLGG
;
A
#
# COMPACT_ATOMS: atom_id res chain seq x y z
N PRO A 1 -26.93 4.35 6.15
CA PRO A 1 -25.93 3.97 5.15
C PRO A 1 -24.69 4.82 5.27
N LEU A 2 -23.56 4.19 5.62
CA LEU A 2 -22.26 4.88 5.81
C LEU A 2 -21.57 5.20 4.46
N GLY A 3 -22.17 4.77 3.34
CA GLY A 3 -21.57 4.74 2.02
C GLY A 3 -21.27 6.08 1.33
N GLY A 4 -21.97 7.16 1.69
CA GLY A 4 -21.80 8.46 1.00
C GLY A 4 -20.59 9.29 1.47
N ARG A 5 -19.96 8.94 2.57
CA ARG A 5 -18.90 9.73 3.23
C ARG A 5 -17.51 9.13 3.08
N VAL A 6 -17.43 7.86 2.73
CA VAL A 6 -16.19 7.13 2.47
C VAL A 6 -16.24 6.53 1.08
N SER A 7 -15.23 6.79 0.29
CA SER A 7 -14.99 6.10 -0.98
C SER A 7 -14.19 4.84 -0.67
N TRP A 8 -14.89 3.72 -0.60
CA TRP A 8 -14.28 2.42 -0.34
C TRP A 8 -13.47 1.94 -1.53
N VAL A 9 -12.32 1.33 -1.26
CA VAL A 9 -11.49 0.67 -2.26
C VAL A 9 -12.16 -0.65 -2.62
N ARG A 10 -12.21 -0.97 -3.90
CA ARG A 10 -12.72 -2.27 -4.37
C ARG A 10 -11.69 -3.36 -4.03
N PRO A 11 -12.13 -4.54 -3.57
CA PRO A 11 -11.23 -5.62 -3.17
C PRO A 11 -10.16 -5.95 -4.21
N GLU A 12 -10.52 -5.94 -5.51
CA GLU A 12 -9.65 -6.26 -6.63
C GLU A 12 -8.53 -5.23 -6.85
N THR A 13 -8.66 -4.05 -6.25
CA THR A 13 -7.68 -2.97 -6.34
C THR A 13 -6.92 -2.74 -5.03
N LEU A 14 -7.13 -3.59 -4.02
CA LEU A 14 -6.35 -3.55 -2.79
C LEU A 14 -4.89 -3.86 -3.09
N HIS A 15 -4.00 -3.04 -2.57
CA HIS A 15 -2.56 -3.20 -2.75
C HIS A 15 -1.78 -2.63 -1.59
N LEU A 16 -0.59 -3.17 -1.36
CA LEU A 16 0.41 -2.63 -0.46
C LEU A 16 1.38 -1.77 -1.27
N THR A 17 1.44 -0.49 -0.96
CA THR A 17 2.40 0.42 -1.61
C THR A 17 3.76 0.33 -0.90
N LEU A 18 4.80 -0.05 -1.64
CA LEU A 18 6.18 -0.06 -1.14
C LEU A 18 6.82 1.33 -1.24
N ARG A 19 6.65 1.98 -2.39
CA ARG A 19 7.18 3.32 -2.68
C ARG A 19 6.30 4.03 -3.71
N PHE A 20 5.96 5.26 -3.46
CA PHE A 20 5.27 6.11 -4.42
C PHE A 20 6.30 6.95 -5.18
N LEU A 21 6.39 6.77 -6.50
CA LEU A 21 7.42 7.43 -7.33
C LEU A 21 7.02 8.86 -7.73
N GLY A 22 5.73 9.22 -7.60
CA GLY A 22 5.24 10.50 -8.11
C GLY A 22 5.17 10.52 -9.64
N GLU A 23 5.44 11.69 -10.20
CA GLU A 23 5.52 11.85 -11.65
C GLU A 23 6.94 11.53 -12.12
N VAL A 24 7.07 10.46 -12.89
CA VAL A 24 8.33 10.01 -13.49
C VAL A 24 8.14 9.82 -14.99
N THR A 25 9.21 9.98 -15.75
CA THR A 25 9.16 9.70 -17.20
C THR A 25 9.12 8.18 -17.46
N PRO A 26 8.67 7.76 -18.65
CA PRO A 26 8.73 6.33 -19.04
C PRO A 26 10.13 5.75 -18.94
N GLU A 27 11.16 6.52 -19.27
CA GLU A 27 12.56 6.14 -19.19
C GLU A 27 12.98 5.91 -17.73
N GLN A 28 12.60 6.81 -16.83
CA GLN A 28 12.84 6.65 -15.39
C GLN A 28 12.13 5.43 -14.83
N ALA A 29 10.88 5.20 -15.22
CA ALA A 29 10.12 4.01 -14.82
C ALA A 29 10.80 2.71 -15.30
N SER A 30 11.27 2.67 -16.55
CA SER A 30 12.01 1.54 -17.10
C SER A 30 13.32 1.28 -16.37
N VAL A 31 14.11 2.32 -16.11
CA VAL A 31 15.36 2.22 -15.35
C VAL A 31 15.10 1.76 -13.92
N TYR A 32 14.05 2.27 -13.28
CA TYR A 32 13.63 1.83 -11.95
C TYR A 32 13.33 0.33 -11.91
N ALA A 33 12.50 -0.16 -12.84
CA ALA A 33 12.13 -1.57 -12.92
C ALA A 33 13.36 -2.46 -13.19
N ALA A 34 14.23 -2.06 -14.13
CA ALA A 34 15.45 -2.79 -14.45
C ALA A 34 16.42 -2.91 -13.25
N ARG A 35 16.50 -1.88 -12.40
CA ARG A 35 17.32 -1.89 -11.19
C ARG A 35 16.67 -2.70 -10.06
N LEU A 36 15.35 -2.62 -9.91
CA LEU A 36 14.63 -3.28 -8.81
C LEU A 36 14.56 -4.80 -9.02
N ARG A 37 14.34 -5.26 -10.26
CA ARG A 37 14.16 -6.66 -10.60
C ARG A 37 15.24 -7.59 -10.01
N PRO A 38 16.57 -7.38 -10.22
CA PRO A 38 17.59 -8.26 -9.67
C PRO A 38 17.67 -8.22 -8.13
N LEU A 39 17.27 -7.11 -7.51
CA LEU A 39 17.29 -7.00 -6.05
C LEU A 39 16.16 -7.80 -5.42
N VAL A 40 14.94 -7.72 -5.98
CA VAL A 40 13.79 -8.44 -5.41
C VAL A 40 13.80 -9.92 -5.79
N SER A 41 14.34 -10.32 -6.93
CA SER A 41 14.48 -11.74 -7.30
C SER A 41 15.40 -12.51 -6.35
N GLY A 42 16.34 -11.83 -5.70
CA GLY A 42 17.20 -12.42 -4.67
C GLY A 42 16.54 -12.55 -3.29
N LEU A 43 15.33 -12.01 -3.10
CA LEU A 43 14.60 -12.07 -1.83
C LEU A 43 13.56 -13.19 -1.84
N ALA A 44 13.38 -13.86 -0.72
CA ALA A 44 12.36 -14.90 -0.59
C ALA A 44 10.94 -14.33 -0.82
N PRO A 45 10.03 -15.12 -1.40
CA PRO A 45 8.61 -14.76 -1.47
C PRO A 45 8.06 -14.40 -0.09
N LEU A 46 7.14 -13.44 -0.06
CA LEU A 46 6.52 -12.99 1.18
C LEU A 46 5.23 -13.74 1.44
N GLU A 47 4.98 -14.05 2.69
CA GLU A 47 3.67 -14.36 3.22
C GLU A 47 3.26 -13.22 4.16
N LEU A 48 2.12 -12.61 3.90
CA LEU A 48 1.66 -11.41 4.60
C LEU A 48 0.35 -11.71 5.33
N ALA A 49 0.09 -10.98 6.40
CA ALA A 49 -1.20 -11.02 7.10
C ALA A 49 -1.67 -9.59 7.42
N ALA A 50 -2.98 -9.39 7.46
CA ALA A 50 -3.56 -8.15 7.92
C ALA A 50 -3.45 -8.05 9.45
N GLU A 51 -3.09 -6.87 9.95
CA GLU A 51 -2.91 -6.62 11.38
C GLU A 51 -3.31 -5.20 11.75
N GLY A 52 -4.31 -5.10 12.63
CA GLY A 52 -4.79 -3.81 13.11
C GLY A 52 -5.51 -2.98 12.05
N LEU A 53 -6.24 -1.99 12.52
CA LEU A 53 -6.94 -1.00 11.72
C LEU A 53 -6.55 0.39 12.17
N GLY A 54 -6.49 1.33 11.25
CA GLY A 54 -6.13 2.68 11.59
C GLY A 54 -6.56 3.71 10.56
N ALA A 55 -6.16 4.96 10.81
CA ALA A 55 -6.45 6.06 9.92
C ALA A 55 -5.28 7.03 9.81
N PHE A 56 -5.10 7.61 8.64
CA PHE A 56 -4.19 8.72 8.44
C PHE A 56 -4.97 10.04 8.32
N PRO A 57 -4.46 11.14 8.92
CA PRO A 57 -3.33 11.19 9.85
C PRO A 57 -3.67 10.62 11.24
N SER A 58 -4.94 10.48 11.60
CA SER A 58 -5.41 9.87 12.85
C SER A 58 -6.90 9.56 12.79
N LEU A 59 -7.42 8.75 13.72
CA LEU A 59 -8.85 8.49 13.87
C LEU A 59 -9.67 9.74 14.22
N ARG A 60 -9.06 10.78 14.82
CA ARG A 60 -9.75 12.04 15.12
C ARG A 60 -10.00 12.91 13.88
N ARG A 61 -9.13 12.80 12.86
CA ARG A 61 -9.19 13.56 11.61
C ARG A 61 -8.85 12.65 10.42
N PRO A 62 -9.64 11.61 10.15
CA PRO A 62 -9.29 10.63 9.14
C PRO A 62 -9.42 11.20 7.73
N SER A 63 -8.42 10.96 6.91
CA SER A 63 -8.47 11.14 5.45
C SER A 63 -8.45 9.79 4.74
N VAL A 64 -7.76 8.81 5.34
CA VAL A 64 -7.61 7.45 4.82
C VAL A 64 -7.87 6.46 5.94
N LEU A 65 -8.70 5.47 5.70
CA LEU A 65 -8.88 4.30 6.55
C LEU A 65 -8.06 3.14 5.99
N TRP A 66 -7.34 2.42 6.85
CA TRP A 66 -6.44 1.37 6.41
C TRP A 66 -6.43 0.16 7.35
N ALA A 67 -6.03 -0.98 6.80
CA ALA A 67 -5.61 -2.17 7.54
C ALA A 67 -4.08 -2.25 7.49
N GLY A 68 -3.44 -2.46 8.64
CA GLY A 68 -2.01 -2.72 8.69
C GLY A 68 -1.67 -4.08 8.09
N VAL A 69 -0.41 -4.23 7.70
CA VAL A 69 0.10 -5.48 7.14
C VAL A 69 1.41 -5.84 7.84
N ARG A 70 1.56 -7.09 8.21
CA ARG A 70 2.83 -7.65 8.69
C ARG A 70 3.31 -8.79 7.81
N ALA A 71 4.60 -9.02 7.76
CA ALA A 71 5.14 -10.23 7.21
C ALA A 71 4.95 -11.39 8.21
N VAL A 72 4.47 -12.52 7.69
CA VAL A 72 4.44 -13.82 8.38
C VAL A 72 5.74 -14.56 8.08
N SER A 73 6.17 -14.52 6.82
CA SER A 73 7.48 -15.01 6.37
C SER A 73 8.05 -14.10 5.28
N GLY A 74 9.37 -14.21 5.07
CA GLY A 74 10.12 -13.30 4.20
C GLY A 74 10.43 -11.97 4.87
N ASP A 75 11.11 -11.08 4.15
CA ASP A 75 11.53 -9.76 4.66
C ASP A 75 10.90 -8.62 3.86
N LEU A 76 9.71 -8.18 4.30
CA LEU A 76 9.01 -7.04 3.70
C LEU A 76 9.82 -5.74 3.78
N SER A 77 10.62 -5.58 4.84
CA SER A 77 11.48 -4.39 5.00
C SER A 77 12.57 -4.36 3.95
N ALA A 78 13.23 -5.50 3.67
CA ALA A 78 14.23 -5.57 2.62
C ALA A 78 13.64 -5.28 1.23
N VAL A 79 12.44 -5.79 0.94
CA VAL A 79 11.72 -5.48 -0.31
C VAL A 79 11.44 -3.98 -0.44
N GLN A 80 10.98 -3.35 0.64
CA GLN A 80 10.71 -1.90 0.65
C GLN A 80 12.00 -1.08 0.53
N GLN A 81 13.06 -1.47 1.21
CA GLN A 81 14.37 -0.78 1.14
C GLN A 81 14.97 -0.87 -0.28
N ALA A 82 14.82 -2.01 -0.96
CA ALA A 82 15.23 -2.15 -2.36
C ALA A 82 14.44 -1.19 -3.26
N ALA A 83 13.13 -1.07 -3.07
CA ALA A 83 12.28 -0.15 -3.81
C ALA A 83 12.67 1.32 -3.55
N GLU A 84 12.96 1.68 -2.30
CA GLU A 84 13.41 3.03 -1.91
C GLU A 84 14.78 3.35 -2.52
N ALA A 85 15.75 2.45 -2.39
CA ALA A 85 17.09 2.64 -2.95
C ALA A 85 17.06 2.85 -4.47
N CYS A 86 16.22 2.09 -5.19
CA CYS A 86 16.04 2.26 -6.63
C CYS A 86 15.39 3.60 -6.98
N ALA A 87 14.45 4.10 -6.16
CA ALA A 87 13.83 5.40 -6.36
C ALA A 87 14.86 6.54 -6.22
N VAL A 88 15.70 6.47 -5.19
CA VAL A 88 16.80 7.43 -5.01
C VAL A 88 17.81 7.34 -6.17
N ALA A 89 18.11 6.14 -6.65
CA ALA A 89 19.06 5.93 -7.76
C ALA A 89 18.59 6.48 -9.11
N ILE A 90 17.28 6.72 -9.29
CA ILE A 90 16.73 7.41 -10.47
C ILE A 90 16.53 8.92 -10.26
N GLY A 91 17.04 9.46 -9.14
CA GLY A 91 17.03 10.90 -8.85
C GLY A 91 15.87 11.39 -8.00
N LEU A 92 15.04 10.50 -7.44
CA LEU A 92 13.98 10.92 -6.51
C LEU A 92 14.54 11.18 -5.11
N SER A 93 13.90 12.11 -4.40
CA SER A 93 14.23 12.36 -2.99
C SER A 93 13.89 11.15 -2.13
N PRO A 94 14.65 10.85 -1.08
CA PRO A 94 14.27 9.85 -0.10
C PRO A 94 12.89 10.13 0.50
N GLU A 95 12.13 9.06 0.80
CA GLU A 95 10.84 9.21 1.49
C GLU A 95 11.09 9.68 2.93
N PRO A 96 10.57 10.87 3.32
CA PRO A 96 10.84 11.44 4.64
C PRO A 96 10.09 10.74 5.78
N LYS A 97 9.07 9.94 5.46
CA LYS A 97 8.25 9.26 6.45
C LYS A 97 8.66 7.80 6.59
N PRO A 98 8.65 7.26 7.80
CA PRO A 98 8.86 5.83 8.00
C PRO A 98 7.85 5.00 7.20
N PHE A 99 8.31 3.88 6.67
CA PHE A 99 7.44 2.92 6.01
C PHE A 99 6.42 2.35 7.00
N HIS A 100 5.16 2.48 6.65
CA HIS A 100 4.04 1.93 7.41
C HIS A 100 3.25 1.00 6.49
N PRO A 101 3.51 -0.32 6.54
CA PRO A 101 2.85 -1.27 5.64
C PRO A 101 1.35 -1.32 5.92
N HIS A 102 0.54 -1.02 4.90
CA HIS A 102 -0.91 -0.96 5.02
C HIS A 102 -1.63 -1.18 3.69
N LEU A 103 -2.86 -1.65 3.78
CA LEU A 103 -3.84 -1.67 2.69
C LEU A 103 -4.82 -0.52 2.90
N THR A 104 -4.93 0.38 1.95
CA THR A 104 -5.96 1.43 1.99
C THR A 104 -7.33 0.79 1.79
N LEU A 105 -8.21 0.89 2.79
CA LEU A 105 -9.58 0.39 2.73
C LEU A 105 -10.55 1.43 2.16
N GLY A 106 -10.32 2.72 2.47
CA GLY A 106 -11.19 3.77 2.00
C GLY A 106 -10.62 5.18 2.21
N ARG A 107 -11.16 6.12 1.46
CA ARG A 107 -10.83 7.55 1.56
C ARG A 107 -12.04 8.33 2.01
N VAL A 108 -11.86 9.13 3.06
CA VAL A 108 -12.92 9.98 3.62
C VAL A 108 -13.20 11.14 2.66
N ARG A 109 -14.44 11.27 2.22
CA ARG A 109 -14.91 12.36 1.33
C ARG A 109 -15.48 13.53 2.10
N ALA A 110 -16.15 13.25 3.23
CA ALA A 110 -16.72 14.26 4.09
C ALA A 110 -16.53 13.85 5.55
N PRO A 111 -15.94 14.71 6.40
CA PRO A 111 -15.65 14.37 7.80
C PRO A 111 -16.88 14.34 8.71
N HIS A 112 -18.01 14.93 8.27
CA HIS A 112 -19.20 15.04 9.10
C HIS A 112 -19.97 13.71 9.19
N GLY A 113 -20.42 13.33 10.39
CA GLY A 113 -21.23 12.15 10.65
C GLY A 113 -20.50 10.81 10.51
N LEU A 114 -19.19 10.82 10.63
CA LEU A 114 -18.35 9.60 10.64
C LEU A 114 -18.24 8.97 12.04
N ALA A 115 -18.69 9.64 13.09
CA ALA A 115 -18.50 9.17 14.47
C ALA A 115 -18.94 7.71 14.69
N PRO A 116 -20.11 7.25 14.22
CA PRO A 116 -20.51 5.84 14.39
C PRO A 116 -19.57 4.86 13.65
N LEU A 117 -19.11 5.23 12.44
CA LEU A 117 -18.17 4.42 11.68
C LEU A 117 -16.82 4.33 12.39
N LEU A 118 -16.31 5.46 12.87
CA LEU A 118 -15.01 5.52 13.55
C LEU A 118 -15.03 4.82 14.91
N ALA A 119 -16.16 4.86 15.63
CA ALA A 119 -16.36 4.09 16.85
C ALA A 119 -16.29 2.58 16.54
N ALA A 120 -17.10 2.10 15.59
CA ALA A 120 -17.06 0.70 15.18
C ALA A 120 -15.68 0.26 14.64
N PHE A 121 -15.00 1.15 13.90
CA PHE A 121 -13.65 0.88 13.39
C PHE A 121 -12.62 0.78 14.53
N GLY A 122 -12.75 1.63 15.56
CA GLY A 122 -11.92 1.57 16.75
C GLY A 122 -12.18 0.32 17.60
N GLU A 123 -13.45 -0.08 17.75
CA GLU A 123 -13.83 -1.32 18.43
C GLU A 123 -13.26 -2.56 17.73
N LEU A 124 -13.38 -2.62 16.40
CA LEU A 124 -12.79 -3.70 15.60
C LEU A 124 -11.27 -3.73 15.72
N ALA A 125 -10.61 -2.57 15.70
CA ALA A 125 -9.16 -2.47 15.87
C ALA A 125 -8.70 -3.00 17.23
N ALA A 126 -9.48 -2.77 18.28
CA ALA A 126 -9.19 -3.24 19.64
C ALA A 126 -9.50 -4.74 19.82
N ALA A 127 -10.58 -5.24 19.19
CA ALA A 127 -11.04 -6.61 19.33
C ALA A 127 -10.24 -7.62 18.49
N ALA A 128 -9.69 -7.20 17.36
CA ALA A 128 -9.00 -8.07 16.42
C ALA A 128 -7.63 -7.48 16.05
N PRO A 129 -6.58 -7.70 16.86
CA PRO A 129 -5.23 -7.24 16.55
C PRO A 129 -4.68 -7.85 15.25
N GLY A 130 -5.16 -9.05 14.86
CA GLY A 130 -4.92 -9.67 13.56
C GLY A 130 -6.22 -10.25 13.03
N PHE A 131 -6.45 -10.19 11.72
CA PHE A 131 -7.65 -10.71 11.09
C PHE A 131 -7.36 -11.23 9.68
N GLY A 132 -8.14 -12.24 9.29
CA GLY A 132 -7.95 -12.97 8.04
C GLY A 132 -6.77 -13.94 8.07
N ASP A 133 -6.74 -14.78 7.06
CA ASP A 133 -5.65 -15.72 6.85
C ASP A 133 -4.42 -15.02 6.26
N ALA A 134 -3.27 -15.65 6.42
CA ALA A 134 -2.08 -15.21 5.70
C ALA A 134 -2.26 -15.41 4.18
N PHE A 135 -1.70 -14.52 3.40
CA PHE A 135 -1.80 -14.55 1.94
C PHE A 135 -0.43 -14.37 1.30
N PRO A 136 -0.17 -15.04 0.17
CA PRO A 136 1.10 -14.94 -0.52
C PRO A 136 1.23 -13.60 -1.26
N ALA A 137 2.44 -13.03 -1.23
CA ALA A 137 2.86 -11.91 -2.07
C ALA A 137 4.13 -12.33 -2.83
N PRO A 138 3.97 -13.03 -3.96
CA PRO A 138 5.08 -13.64 -4.69
C PRO A 138 5.85 -12.66 -5.57
N ALA A 139 5.37 -11.45 -5.76
CA ALA A 139 5.95 -10.48 -6.69
C ALA A 139 5.75 -9.04 -6.24
N VAL A 140 6.62 -8.17 -6.73
CA VAL A 140 6.46 -6.71 -6.72
C VAL A 140 5.97 -6.27 -8.10
N ALA A 141 5.04 -5.32 -8.12
CA ALA A 141 4.52 -4.77 -9.37
C ALA A 141 4.73 -3.25 -9.44
N LEU A 142 5.11 -2.78 -10.63
CA LEU A 142 5.14 -1.35 -10.95
C LEU A 142 3.84 -0.98 -11.65
N PHE A 143 3.13 0.00 -11.09
CA PHE A 143 1.87 0.50 -11.64
C PHE A 143 1.98 1.96 -12.06
N GLN A 144 1.40 2.27 -13.20
CA GLN A 144 0.99 3.63 -13.55
C GLN A 144 -0.39 3.90 -12.98
N SER A 145 -0.57 5.06 -12.36
CA SER A 145 -1.85 5.51 -11.81
C SER A 145 -2.33 6.76 -12.53
N GLU A 146 -3.50 6.70 -13.13
CA GLU A 146 -4.17 7.85 -13.74
C GLU A 146 -5.39 8.24 -12.92
N LEU A 147 -5.48 9.52 -12.54
CA LEU A 147 -6.66 10.04 -11.87
C LEU A 147 -7.75 10.34 -12.90
N LYS A 148 -8.88 9.63 -12.80
CA LYS A 148 -10.06 9.83 -13.64
C LYS A 148 -11.27 10.27 -12.79
N PRO A 149 -12.31 10.85 -13.38
CA PRO A 149 -13.52 11.28 -12.63
C PRO A 149 -14.15 10.17 -11.78
N GLY A 150 -14.00 8.88 -12.19
CA GLY A 150 -14.47 7.70 -11.46
C GLY A 150 -13.50 7.13 -10.40
N GLY A 151 -12.33 7.76 -10.21
CA GLY A 151 -11.26 7.29 -9.32
C GLY A 151 -9.97 6.99 -10.06
N ALA A 152 -8.96 6.54 -9.31
CA ALA A 152 -7.68 6.14 -9.90
C ALA A 152 -7.84 4.85 -10.72
N VAL A 153 -7.27 4.86 -11.91
CA VAL A 153 -7.12 3.70 -12.79
C VAL A 153 -5.66 3.27 -12.74
N TYR A 154 -5.43 2.02 -12.41
CA TYR A 154 -4.10 1.44 -12.30
C TYR A 154 -3.81 0.56 -13.50
N THR A 155 -2.70 0.83 -14.19
CA THR A 155 -2.16 -0.01 -15.27
C THR A 155 -0.86 -0.62 -14.79
N ARG A 156 -0.78 -1.97 -14.77
CA ARG A 156 0.45 -2.66 -14.42
C ARG A 156 1.44 -2.56 -15.58
N LEU A 157 2.59 -1.94 -15.31
CA LEU A 157 3.67 -1.77 -16.27
C LEU A 157 4.62 -2.95 -16.22
N GLU A 158 4.98 -3.41 -15.02
CA GLU A 158 5.94 -4.49 -14.79
C GLU A 158 5.50 -5.36 -13.62
N GLU A 159 5.88 -6.64 -13.67
CA GLU A 159 5.82 -7.57 -12.55
C GLU A 159 7.19 -8.20 -12.33
N MET A 160 7.65 -8.21 -11.11
CA MET A 160 8.98 -8.65 -10.71
C MET A 160 8.82 -9.73 -9.63
N PRO A 161 8.99 -11.02 -9.97
CA PRO A 161 8.90 -12.10 -9.00
C PRO A 161 9.93 -11.97 -7.88
N LEU A 162 9.53 -12.38 -6.67
CA LEU A 162 10.41 -12.65 -5.53
C LEU A 162 10.86 -14.12 -5.60
N GLY A 163 12.09 -14.42 -5.17
CA GLY A 163 12.58 -15.80 -5.10
C GLY A 163 12.79 -16.43 -6.48
N GLY A 164 13.27 -15.68 -7.45
CA GLY A 164 13.59 -16.16 -8.80
C GLY A 164 14.98 -16.75 -8.93
#